data_76c5e4075cb5984588acc40f03606e7d
#
_entry.id   76c5e4075cb5984588acc40f03606e7d
#
_cell.length_a   1.000
_cell.length_b   1.000
_cell.length_c   1.000
_cell.angle_alpha   90.00
_cell.angle_beta   90.00
_cell.angle_gamma   90.00
#
_symmetry.space_group_name_H-M   'P 1'
#
loop_
_entity.id
_entity.type
_entity.pdbx_description
1 polymer ?
#
loop_
_entity_poly.entity_id
_entity_poly.type
_entity_poly.pdbx_seq_one_letter_code
_entity_poly.pdbx_strand_id
1 'polypeptide(L)'
;MNNGSTLTSLVQRFADAECSWLSTVRPNGRSHSSPIWHVWHEGRAYVVTKGTAVKTHNITLNPSVVITHPDPKDVVIIEGMARLAPEKRAALRPLLLQKYKWDISDPDEANYNTVIEITPTRLIAWGAYGEGRWTGAKVTAVREVASNAD
;
A
#
# COMPACT_ATOMS: atom_id res chain seq x y z
N MET A 1 -7.12 25.99 -6.25
CA MET A 1 -6.22 24.81 -6.24
C MET A 1 -6.95 23.61 -6.80
N ASN A 2 -6.30 22.85 -7.64
CA ASN A 2 -6.89 21.67 -8.26
C ASN A 2 -6.81 20.47 -7.31
N ASN A 3 -7.98 19.97 -6.87
CA ASN A 3 -8.06 18.80 -5.97
C ASN A 3 -7.44 17.54 -6.59
N GLY A 4 -7.54 17.37 -7.92
CA GLY A 4 -6.93 16.23 -8.60
C GLY A 4 -5.41 16.31 -8.57
N SER A 5 -4.84 17.50 -8.71
CA SER A 5 -3.40 17.73 -8.59
C SER A 5 -2.90 17.47 -7.16
N THR A 6 -3.66 17.94 -6.16
CA THR A 6 -3.35 17.66 -4.75
C THR A 6 -3.38 16.17 -4.46
N LEU A 7 -4.41 15.47 -4.90
CA LEU A 7 -4.51 14.03 -4.71
C LEU A 7 -3.35 13.29 -5.35
N THR A 8 -2.99 13.62 -6.59
CA THR A 8 -1.86 12.99 -7.28
C THR A 8 -0.57 13.17 -6.50
N SER A 9 -0.33 14.36 -5.95
CA SER A 9 0.85 14.64 -5.13
C SER A 9 0.86 13.84 -3.83
N LEU A 10 -0.30 13.69 -3.20
CA LEU A 10 -0.42 12.90 -1.96
C LEU A 10 -0.19 11.40 -2.21
N VAL A 11 -0.72 10.88 -3.31
CA VAL A 11 -0.47 9.49 -3.71
C VAL A 11 1.01 9.29 -4.03
N GLN A 12 1.62 10.24 -4.74
CA GLN A 12 3.06 10.21 -5.04
C GLN A 12 3.87 10.18 -3.75
N ARG A 13 3.53 11.02 -2.78
CA ARG A 13 4.20 11.06 -1.49
C ARG A 13 4.08 9.73 -0.74
N PHE A 14 2.90 9.12 -0.76
CA PHE A 14 2.70 7.79 -0.18
C PHE A 14 3.56 6.74 -0.90
N ALA A 15 3.55 6.75 -2.21
CA ALA A 15 4.32 5.80 -3.02
C ALA A 15 5.83 5.92 -2.80
N ASP A 16 6.32 7.14 -2.56
CA ASP A 16 7.74 7.41 -2.33
C ASP A 16 8.21 7.05 -0.93
N ALA A 17 7.29 6.88 0.01
CA ALA A 17 7.66 6.52 1.38
C ALA A 17 8.34 5.15 1.40
N GLU A 18 9.43 5.03 2.16
CA GLU A 18 10.16 3.78 2.28
C GLU A 18 9.32 2.68 2.92
N CYS A 19 8.48 3.06 3.86
CA CYS A 19 7.60 2.11 4.56
C CYS A 19 6.25 2.75 4.84
N SER A 20 5.31 1.94 5.27
CA SER A 20 4.01 2.37 5.76
C SER A 20 3.56 1.43 6.86
N TRP A 21 2.49 1.79 7.55
CA TRP A 21 1.86 0.94 8.57
C TRP A 21 0.59 0.34 7.99
N LEU A 22 0.49 -0.97 8.06
CA LEU A 22 -0.69 -1.71 7.60
C LEU A 22 -1.46 -2.22 8.81
N SER A 23 -2.72 -1.82 8.91
CA SER A 23 -3.64 -2.25 9.96
C SER A 23 -4.65 -3.23 9.38
N THR A 24 -4.81 -4.36 10.04
CA THR A 24 -5.74 -5.43 9.66
C THR A 24 -6.58 -5.80 10.88
N VAL A 25 -7.60 -6.63 10.69
CA VAL A 25 -8.52 -7.04 11.74
C VAL A 25 -8.35 -8.53 12.03
N ARG A 26 -8.08 -8.87 13.30
CA ARG A 26 -7.98 -10.27 13.74
C ARG A 26 -9.35 -10.93 13.79
N PRO A 27 -9.41 -12.27 13.75
CA PRO A 27 -10.70 -12.99 13.84
C PRO A 27 -11.55 -12.60 15.06
N ASN A 28 -10.90 -12.21 16.18
CA ASN A 28 -11.61 -11.79 17.39
C ASN A 28 -12.02 -10.31 17.38
N GLY A 29 -11.84 -9.61 16.25
CA GLY A 29 -12.18 -8.20 16.09
C GLY A 29 -11.12 -7.22 16.56
N ARG A 30 -10.02 -7.69 17.13
CA ARG A 30 -8.94 -6.80 17.57
C ARG A 30 -8.09 -6.36 16.40
N SER A 31 -7.64 -5.11 16.44
CA SER A 31 -6.77 -4.57 15.41
C SER A 31 -5.34 -5.12 15.52
N HIS A 32 -4.67 -5.20 14.38
CA HIS A 32 -3.26 -5.56 14.29
C HIS A 32 -2.59 -4.57 13.34
N SER A 33 -1.43 -4.04 13.71
CA SER A 33 -0.67 -3.14 12.86
C SER A 33 0.76 -3.61 12.75
N SER A 34 1.33 -3.49 11.55
CA SER A 34 2.73 -3.79 11.33
C SER A 34 3.32 -2.83 10.29
N PRO A 35 4.62 -2.49 10.41
CA PRO A 35 5.28 -1.74 9.35
C PRO A 35 5.56 -2.67 8.18
N ILE A 36 5.40 -2.14 6.98
CA ILE A 36 5.58 -2.93 5.76
C ILE A 36 6.27 -2.09 4.68
N TRP A 37 6.85 -2.78 3.70
CA TRP A 37 7.28 -2.19 2.44
C TRP A 37 6.13 -2.29 1.44
N HIS A 38 5.95 -1.24 0.64
CA HIS A 38 4.85 -1.18 -0.32
C HIS A 38 5.31 -0.59 -1.65
N VAL A 39 4.57 -0.90 -2.69
CA VAL A 39 4.67 -0.22 -4.00
C VAL A 39 3.27 0.16 -4.46
N TRP A 40 3.21 1.20 -5.28
CA TRP A 40 1.97 1.66 -5.92
C TRP A 40 2.00 1.20 -7.37
N HIS A 41 0.93 0.57 -7.82
CA HIS A 41 0.84 0.06 -9.18
C HIS A 41 -0.62 0.03 -9.64
N GLU A 42 -0.88 0.65 -10.78
CA GLU A 42 -2.22 0.68 -11.39
C GLU A 42 -3.32 1.12 -10.42
N GLY A 43 -3.04 2.14 -9.62
CA GLY A 43 -4.02 2.73 -8.71
C GLY A 43 -4.23 1.97 -7.41
N ARG A 44 -3.37 1.03 -7.08
CA ARG A 44 -3.47 0.21 -5.87
C ARG A 44 -2.14 0.09 -5.16
N ALA A 45 -2.20 -0.19 -3.87
CA ALA A 45 -1.02 -0.47 -3.07
C ALA A 45 -0.81 -1.99 -2.99
N TYR A 46 0.44 -2.40 -3.05
CA TYR A 46 0.82 -3.82 -3.01
C TYR A 46 1.88 -4.07 -1.95
N VAL A 47 1.75 -5.18 -1.28
CA VAL A 47 2.69 -5.66 -0.26
C VAL A 47 3.02 -7.11 -0.57
N VAL A 48 4.32 -7.45 -0.54
CA VAL A 48 4.75 -8.85 -0.63
C VAL A 48 5.21 -9.28 0.75
N THR A 49 4.66 -10.38 1.23
CA THR A 49 4.86 -10.83 2.60
C THR A 49 4.86 -12.36 2.68
N LYS A 50 5.02 -12.87 3.89
CA LYS A 50 4.97 -14.32 4.15
C LYS A 50 3.52 -14.78 4.23
N GLY A 51 3.24 -15.94 3.63
CA GLY A 51 1.90 -16.55 3.72
C GLY A 51 1.50 -16.89 5.16
N THR A 52 2.49 -17.09 6.04
CA THR A 52 2.26 -17.39 7.46
C THR A 52 2.10 -16.16 8.34
N ALA A 53 2.25 -14.95 7.80
CA ALA A 53 2.13 -13.72 8.58
C ALA A 53 0.71 -13.53 9.12
N VAL A 54 0.61 -12.92 10.29
CA VAL A 54 -0.69 -12.62 10.92
C VAL A 54 -1.58 -11.80 10.00
N LYS A 55 -1.01 -10.77 9.34
CA LYS A 55 -1.77 -9.93 8.42
C LYS A 55 -2.32 -10.71 7.23
N THR A 56 -1.60 -11.70 6.73
CA THR A 56 -2.08 -12.56 5.64
C THR A 56 -3.31 -13.33 6.08
N HIS A 57 -3.26 -13.96 7.24
CA HIS A 57 -4.40 -14.69 7.79
C HIS A 57 -5.59 -13.76 8.03
N ASN A 58 -5.34 -12.59 8.62
CA ASN A 58 -6.41 -11.63 8.92
C ASN A 58 -7.17 -11.21 7.66
N ILE A 59 -6.45 -10.94 6.58
CA ILE A 59 -7.03 -10.46 5.31
C ILE A 59 -7.92 -11.51 4.67
N THR A 60 -7.60 -12.80 4.82
CA THR A 60 -8.45 -13.86 4.26
C THR A 60 -9.82 -13.94 4.94
N LEU A 61 -9.92 -13.48 6.18
CA LEU A 61 -11.16 -13.51 6.96
C LEU A 61 -11.88 -12.16 6.97
N ASN A 62 -11.13 -11.06 6.91
CA ASN A 62 -11.69 -9.71 6.89
C ASN A 62 -10.85 -8.84 5.96
N PRO A 63 -11.38 -8.43 4.80
CA PRO A 63 -10.61 -7.69 3.81
C PRO A 63 -10.40 -6.21 4.16
N SER A 64 -11.05 -5.70 5.20
CA SER A 64 -10.97 -4.29 5.57
C SER A 64 -9.58 -3.98 6.14
N VAL A 65 -8.90 -3.00 5.55
CA VAL A 65 -7.54 -2.60 5.97
C VAL A 65 -7.39 -1.09 5.94
N VAL A 66 -6.35 -0.63 6.63
CA VAL A 66 -5.88 0.76 6.55
C VAL A 66 -4.38 0.72 6.33
N ILE A 67 -3.88 1.50 5.38
CA ILE A 67 -2.45 1.66 5.15
C ILE A 67 -2.12 3.14 5.24
N THR A 68 -1.08 3.50 6.03
CA THR A 68 -0.78 4.89 6.33
C THR A 68 0.68 5.23 6.10
N HIS A 69 0.90 6.44 5.59
CA HIS A 69 2.22 7.06 5.56
C HIS A 69 2.74 7.18 7.01
N PRO A 70 4.04 6.96 7.26
CA PRO A 70 4.55 6.95 8.62
C PRO A 70 4.66 8.32 9.29
N ASP A 71 4.54 9.42 8.54
CA ASP A 71 4.66 10.76 9.11
C ASP A 71 3.40 11.14 9.88
N PRO A 72 3.50 11.43 11.19
CA PRO A 72 2.32 11.77 12.01
C PRO A 72 1.88 13.22 11.86
N LYS A 73 2.65 14.08 11.18
CA LYS A 73 2.33 15.50 10.99
C LYS A 73 1.70 15.76 9.63
N ASP A 74 2.29 15.22 8.60
CA ASP A 74 1.83 15.38 7.22
C ASP A 74 1.22 14.05 6.79
N VAL A 75 -0.04 13.89 7.10
CA VAL A 75 -0.72 12.60 7.17
C VAL A 75 -1.33 12.19 5.84
N VAL A 76 -1.14 10.94 5.47
CA VAL A 76 -1.87 10.27 4.39
C VAL A 76 -2.37 8.93 4.93
N ILE A 77 -3.69 8.77 4.97
CA ILE A 77 -4.35 7.55 5.41
C ILE A 77 -5.16 7.01 4.23
N ILE A 78 -4.92 5.75 3.89
CA ILE A 78 -5.68 5.07 2.84
C ILE A 78 -6.45 3.93 3.49
N GLU A 79 -7.78 4.04 3.49
CA GLU A 79 -8.67 2.93 3.81
C GLU A 79 -8.89 2.10 2.56
N GLY A 80 -8.94 0.80 2.69
CA GLY A 80 -9.05 -0.05 1.53
C GLY A 80 -9.57 -1.46 1.81
N MET A 81 -9.71 -2.20 0.72
CA MET A 81 -10.08 -3.61 0.75
C MET A 81 -8.90 -4.40 0.20
N ALA A 82 -8.48 -5.41 0.93
CA ALA A 82 -7.33 -6.24 0.59
C ALA A 82 -7.75 -7.61 0.11
N ARG A 83 -6.97 -8.16 -0.81
CA ARG A 83 -7.10 -9.55 -1.24
C ARG A 83 -5.72 -10.12 -1.54
N LEU A 84 -5.62 -11.43 -1.53
CA LEU A 84 -4.41 -12.10 -2.02
C LEU A 84 -4.44 -12.08 -3.55
N ALA A 85 -3.34 -11.64 -4.17
CA ALA A 85 -3.27 -11.40 -5.60
C ALA A 85 -2.01 -12.03 -6.21
N PRO A 86 -1.91 -13.37 -6.22
CA PRO A 86 -0.72 -14.06 -6.73
C PRO A 86 -0.44 -13.75 -8.20
N GLU A 87 -1.48 -13.42 -8.97
CA GLU A 87 -1.35 -13.07 -10.38
C GLU A 87 -0.56 -11.78 -10.61
N LYS A 88 -0.39 -10.95 -9.58
CA LYS A 88 0.34 -9.67 -9.68
C LYS A 88 1.84 -9.80 -9.44
N ARG A 89 2.31 -10.95 -9.00
CA ARG A 89 3.71 -11.12 -8.58
C ARG A 89 4.71 -10.72 -9.66
N ALA A 90 4.48 -11.15 -10.88
CA ALA A 90 5.40 -10.86 -11.99
C ALA A 90 5.53 -9.36 -12.26
N ALA A 91 4.41 -8.62 -12.18
CA ALA A 91 4.40 -7.16 -12.38
C ALA A 91 5.10 -6.42 -11.23
N LEU A 92 5.06 -6.95 -10.01
CA LEU A 92 5.65 -6.30 -8.84
C LEU A 92 7.16 -6.51 -8.74
N ARG A 93 7.67 -7.58 -9.30
CA ARG A 93 9.10 -7.91 -9.19
C ARG A 93 10.01 -6.75 -9.59
N PRO A 94 9.87 -6.14 -10.79
CA PRO A 94 10.73 -5.03 -11.17
C PRO A 94 10.54 -3.78 -10.29
N LEU A 95 9.33 -3.55 -9.80
CA LEU A 95 9.03 -2.40 -8.94
C LEU A 95 9.72 -2.53 -7.59
N LEU A 96 9.70 -3.71 -6.99
CA LEU A 96 10.36 -3.98 -5.72
C LEU A 96 11.88 -3.95 -5.87
N LEU A 97 12.39 -4.47 -6.98
CA LEU A 97 13.81 -4.43 -7.26
C LEU A 97 14.31 -2.99 -7.39
N GLN A 98 13.54 -2.14 -8.09
CA GLN A 98 13.89 -0.74 -8.26
C GLN A 98 13.84 0.03 -6.96
N LYS A 99 12.76 -0.10 -6.20
CA LYS A 99 12.53 0.70 -4.99
C LYS A 99 13.40 0.23 -3.81
N TYR A 100 13.50 -1.08 -3.60
CA TYR A 100 14.10 -1.66 -2.40
C TYR A 100 15.37 -2.44 -2.66
N LYS A 101 15.79 -2.58 -3.92
CA LYS A 101 16.88 -3.47 -4.31
C LYS A 101 16.62 -4.91 -3.83
N TRP A 102 15.35 -5.29 -3.83
CA TRP A 102 14.87 -6.58 -3.34
C TRP A 102 14.32 -7.40 -4.48
N ASP A 103 14.97 -8.55 -4.73
CA ASP A 103 14.52 -9.49 -5.76
C ASP A 103 13.72 -10.62 -5.12
N ILE A 104 12.40 -10.56 -5.26
CA ILE A 104 11.50 -11.56 -4.69
C ILE A 104 11.60 -12.92 -5.38
N SER A 105 12.31 -13.00 -6.51
CA SER A 105 12.57 -14.29 -7.19
C SER A 105 13.82 -15.00 -6.66
N ASP A 106 14.60 -14.34 -5.79
CA ASP A 106 15.75 -14.96 -5.16
C ASP A 106 15.29 -16.16 -4.31
N PRO A 107 15.89 -17.35 -4.48
CA PRO A 107 15.53 -18.52 -3.67
C PRO A 107 15.63 -18.28 -2.15
N ASP A 108 16.55 -17.42 -1.71
CA ASP A 108 16.66 -17.05 -0.29
C ASP A 108 15.46 -16.29 0.23
N GLU A 109 14.64 -15.74 -0.67
CA GLU A 109 13.44 -14.98 -0.35
C GLU A 109 12.16 -15.80 -0.58
N ALA A 110 12.27 -17.11 -0.69
CA ALA A 110 11.13 -17.99 -1.02
C ALA A 110 9.98 -17.92 -0.01
N ASN A 111 10.26 -17.52 1.24
CA ASN A 111 9.23 -17.36 2.27
C ASN A 111 8.30 -16.16 2.00
N TYR A 112 8.76 -15.17 1.21
CA TYR A 112 7.95 -14.02 0.80
C TYR A 112 7.15 -14.42 -0.44
N ASN A 113 6.17 -15.25 -0.21
CA ASN A 113 5.43 -15.97 -1.26
C ASN A 113 4.01 -15.43 -1.48
N THR A 114 3.61 -14.36 -0.78
CA THR A 114 2.24 -13.89 -0.79
C THR A 114 2.18 -12.42 -1.20
N VAL A 115 1.33 -12.14 -2.17
CA VAL A 115 1.06 -10.78 -2.64
C VAL A 115 -0.29 -10.33 -2.07
N ILE A 116 -0.28 -9.18 -1.41
CA ILE A 116 -1.50 -8.51 -0.93
C ILE A 116 -1.75 -7.31 -1.83
N GLU A 117 -2.95 -7.23 -2.41
CA GLU A 117 -3.42 -6.08 -3.17
C GLU A 117 -4.41 -5.29 -2.32
N ILE A 118 -4.18 -3.99 -2.20
CA ILE A 118 -5.06 -3.09 -1.46
C ILE A 118 -5.71 -2.12 -2.45
N THR A 119 -7.01 -2.25 -2.62
CA THR A 119 -7.81 -1.32 -3.43
C THR A 119 -8.32 -0.21 -2.53
N PRO A 120 -7.91 1.04 -2.77
CA PRO A 120 -8.37 2.17 -1.95
C PRO A 120 -9.88 2.33 -2.01
N THR A 121 -10.49 2.56 -0.86
CA THR A 121 -11.89 2.98 -0.75
C THR A 121 -12.01 4.43 -0.33
N ARG A 122 -10.95 5.00 0.25
CA ARG A 122 -10.92 6.39 0.69
C ARG A 122 -9.49 6.81 0.99
N LEU A 123 -9.15 8.06 0.69
CA LEU A 123 -7.91 8.67 1.15
C LEU A 123 -8.25 9.90 1.97
N ILE A 124 -7.61 10.03 3.13
CA ILE A 124 -7.73 11.18 4.02
C ILE A 124 -6.33 11.73 4.23
N ALA A 125 -6.19 13.05 4.13
CA ALA A 125 -4.91 13.71 4.33
C ALA A 125 -5.08 15.05 5.04
N TRP A 126 -4.04 15.42 5.79
CA TRP A 126 -3.89 16.78 6.32
C TRP A 126 -2.41 17.06 6.54
N GLY A 127 -2.07 18.35 6.63
CA GLY A 127 -0.70 18.80 6.82
C GLY A 127 -0.21 19.64 5.65
N ALA A 128 1.10 19.81 5.58
CA ALA A 128 1.73 20.76 4.66
C ALA A 128 1.61 20.38 3.19
N TYR A 129 1.42 19.09 2.88
CA TYR A 129 1.40 18.60 1.50
C TYR A 129 0.00 18.57 0.90
N GLY A 130 -1.01 18.88 1.67
CA GLY A 130 -2.38 18.95 1.22
C GLY A 130 -3.35 18.36 2.23
N GLU A 131 -4.62 18.79 2.13
CA GLU A 131 -5.64 18.27 3.02
C GLU A 131 -6.93 18.01 2.24
N GLY A 132 -7.71 17.04 2.72
CA GLY A 132 -8.96 16.68 2.11
C GLY A 132 -9.29 15.21 2.26
N ARG A 133 -10.37 14.82 1.58
CA ARG A 133 -10.86 13.45 1.55
C ARG A 133 -11.24 13.14 0.11
N TRP A 134 -10.86 11.96 -0.36
CA TRP A 134 -11.16 11.53 -1.73
C TRP A 134 -11.76 10.14 -1.73
N THR A 135 -12.70 9.90 -2.64
CA THR A 135 -13.32 8.59 -2.83
C THR A 135 -12.34 7.59 -3.40
N GLY A 136 -12.62 6.31 -3.21
CA GLY A 136 -11.81 5.24 -3.77
C GLY A 136 -11.69 5.34 -5.29
N ALA A 137 -12.76 5.73 -5.98
CA ALA A 137 -12.72 5.88 -7.44
C ALA A 137 -11.70 6.92 -7.88
N LYS A 138 -11.60 8.04 -7.16
CA LYS A 138 -10.62 9.09 -7.48
C LYS A 138 -9.20 8.64 -7.17
N VAL A 139 -9.00 7.93 -6.07
CA VAL A 139 -7.68 7.44 -5.66
C VAL A 139 -7.17 6.40 -6.65
N THR A 140 -8.00 5.42 -7.03
CA THR A 140 -7.62 4.38 -7.98
C THR A 140 -7.36 4.94 -9.39
N ALA A 141 -7.91 6.11 -9.71
CA ALA A 141 -7.64 6.77 -10.97
C ALA A 141 -6.21 7.34 -11.05
N VAL A 142 -5.50 7.48 -9.93
CA VAL A 142 -4.08 7.82 -9.90
C VAL A 142 -3.30 6.51 -10.13
N ARG A 143 -3.23 6.09 -11.39
CA ARG A 143 -2.75 4.76 -11.76
C ARG A 143 -1.24 4.62 -11.62
N GLU A 144 -0.51 5.66 -12.01
CA GLU A 144 0.95 5.62 -12.03
C GLU A 144 1.53 6.79 -11.27
N VAL A 145 2.67 6.56 -10.67
CA VAL A 145 3.43 7.58 -9.95
C VAL A 145 4.81 7.66 -10.57
N ALA A 146 5.43 8.84 -10.46
CA ALA A 146 6.79 9.01 -10.96
C ALA A 146 7.74 8.12 -10.18
N SER A 147 8.69 7.51 -10.89
CA SER A 147 9.71 6.68 -10.26
C SER A 147 10.79 7.57 -9.63
N ASN A 148 11.20 7.26 -8.39
CA ASN A 148 12.37 7.87 -7.76
C ASN A 148 13.64 7.18 -8.24
N ALA A 149 13.86 7.20 -9.54
CA ALA A 149 15.04 6.59 -10.13
C ALA A 149 16.23 7.55 -10.03
N ASP A 150 17.24 7.15 -9.31
CA ASP A 150 18.52 7.85 -9.28
C ASP A 150 19.64 6.89 -9.49
#